data_2af9e935b9a8152ff05fa6429b9df486
#
_entry.id   2af9e935b9a8152ff05fa6429b9df486
#
_cell.length_a   1.000
_cell.length_b   1.000
_cell.length_c   1.000
_cell.angle_alpha   90.00
_cell.angle_beta   90.00
_cell.angle_gamma   90.00
#
_symmetry.space_group_name_H-M   'P 1'
#
loop_
_entity.id
_entity.type
_entity.pdbx_description
1 polymer ?
#
loop_
_entity_poly.entity_id
_entity_poly.type
_entity_poly.pdbx_seq_one_letter_code
_entity_poly.pdbx_strand_id
1 'polypeptide(L)'
;TNPFLPVVKTILGEGLGLDAASLREVEIGVEYGLPKEKILYSAPGKTERDLRGAMDHAILIADSLHELELINKLAGEKGVKLGVGVRVNPDFTMDADHGAAGKFGIDEDQLFAYDFAKLPNIELIGIHVHARSQELHVEVLKKYYANMFALAQKCIDKLGMKMEFINMGGGIGVAYSTENDTDLDTAALGAESAAMLAELRQKLGGVRVIIETGRYAVCTAGYYVTKVVDVKESYGTKFVMVQSTLNGFIRPSLARLIAAYLPEGAVAKGNEPLFTKMDAFDFELLTDETASEKVNLVGNLCTGTDIMAAGITLPKAKVGDILAITKAGSYAYVLTPVQFSSQPAPGQFLLCADGSMIAE
;
A
#
# COMPACT_ATOMS: atom_id res chain seq x y z
N THR A 1 -5.34 -0.29 -0.10
CA THR A 1 -4.84 0.91 0.60
C THR A 1 -5.96 1.62 1.35
N ASN A 2 -7.00 2.04 0.66
CA ASN A 2 -8.19 2.65 1.22
C ASN A 2 -9.40 2.25 0.35
N PRO A 3 -10.26 1.33 0.81
CA PRO A 3 -11.39 0.82 0.04
C PRO A 3 -12.65 1.68 0.18
N PHE A 4 -12.63 2.79 0.90
CA PHE A 4 -13.77 3.67 1.07
C PHE A 4 -14.23 4.21 -0.28
N LEU A 5 -15.41 3.78 -0.73
CA LEU A 5 -15.88 3.98 -2.10
C LEU A 5 -15.89 5.45 -2.55
N PRO A 6 -16.28 6.45 -1.73
CA PRO A 6 -16.18 7.85 -2.12
C PRO A 6 -14.75 8.29 -2.47
N VAL A 7 -13.74 7.83 -1.72
CA VAL A 7 -12.32 8.11 -2.00
C VAL A 7 -11.89 7.42 -3.28
N VAL A 8 -12.21 6.13 -3.44
CA VAL A 8 -11.91 5.38 -4.67
C VAL A 8 -12.51 6.08 -5.89
N LYS A 9 -13.77 6.49 -5.83
CA LYS A 9 -14.45 7.20 -6.90
C LYS A 9 -13.74 8.50 -7.27
N THR A 10 -13.31 9.27 -6.28
CA THR A 10 -12.57 10.53 -6.49
C THR A 10 -11.29 10.27 -7.27
N ILE A 11 -10.50 9.27 -6.86
CA ILE A 11 -9.22 8.93 -7.52
C ILE A 11 -9.46 8.43 -8.95
N LEU A 12 -10.44 7.56 -9.16
CA LEU A 12 -10.77 7.06 -10.50
C LEU A 12 -11.29 8.18 -11.41
N GLY A 13 -11.98 9.18 -10.83
CA GLY A 13 -12.43 10.39 -11.53
C GLY A 13 -11.28 11.22 -12.11
N GLU A 14 -10.10 11.17 -11.51
CA GLU A 14 -8.88 11.80 -12.04
C GLU A 14 -8.22 11.01 -13.20
N GLY A 15 -8.89 9.97 -13.69
CA GLY A 15 -8.45 9.18 -14.83
C GLY A 15 -7.42 8.11 -14.51
N LEU A 16 -7.15 7.84 -13.24
CA LEU A 16 -6.26 6.76 -12.79
C LEU A 16 -6.89 5.38 -13.03
N GLY A 17 -6.05 4.34 -13.00
CA GLY A 17 -6.49 2.94 -13.04
C GLY A 17 -6.61 2.35 -11.63
N LEU A 18 -6.86 1.05 -11.58
CA LEU A 18 -6.99 0.27 -10.35
C LEU A 18 -6.02 -0.91 -10.35
N ASP A 19 -5.21 -1.02 -9.30
CA ASP A 19 -4.48 -2.24 -8.96
C ASP A 19 -5.30 -3.00 -7.91
N ALA A 20 -5.93 -4.09 -8.35
CA ALA A 20 -6.83 -4.90 -7.54
C ALA A 20 -6.05 -6.03 -6.83
N ALA A 21 -6.31 -6.20 -5.54
CA ALA A 21 -5.79 -7.27 -4.71
C ALA A 21 -6.84 -8.36 -4.38
N SER A 22 -8.05 -8.23 -4.93
CA SER A 22 -9.13 -9.21 -4.79
C SER A 22 -10.11 -9.11 -5.95
N LEU A 23 -10.92 -10.15 -6.15
CA LEU A 23 -12.02 -10.11 -7.13
C LEU A 23 -12.99 -8.97 -6.85
N ARG A 24 -13.29 -8.68 -5.56
CA ARG A 24 -14.17 -7.57 -5.20
C ARG A 24 -13.62 -6.21 -5.66
N GLU A 25 -12.31 -6.02 -5.59
CA GLU A 25 -11.69 -4.78 -6.08
C GLU A 25 -11.75 -4.69 -7.61
N VAL A 26 -11.65 -5.81 -8.34
CA VAL A 26 -11.92 -5.84 -9.80
C VAL A 26 -13.35 -5.42 -10.08
N GLU A 27 -14.33 -5.98 -9.35
CA GLU A 27 -15.75 -5.64 -9.49
C GLU A 27 -16.01 -4.14 -9.25
N ILE A 28 -15.36 -3.54 -8.25
CA ILE A 28 -15.43 -2.09 -8.01
C ILE A 28 -14.98 -1.31 -9.24
N GLY A 29 -13.86 -1.70 -9.87
CA GLY A 29 -13.40 -1.07 -11.11
C GLY A 29 -14.43 -1.15 -12.23
N VAL A 30 -15.08 -2.31 -12.38
CA VAL A 30 -16.17 -2.52 -13.36
C VAL A 30 -17.40 -1.67 -13.04
N GLU A 31 -17.83 -1.64 -11.78
CA GLU A 31 -18.96 -0.82 -11.31
C GLU A 31 -18.74 0.67 -11.60
N TYR A 32 -17.50 1.13 -11.56
CA TYR A 32 -17.13 2.52 -11.93
C TYR A 32 -16.85 2.72 -13.42
N GLY A 33 -17.07 1.69 -14.24
CA GLY A 33 -16.95 1.77 -15.70
C GLY A 33 -15.51 1.85 -16.21
N LEU A 34 -14.52 1.37 -15.44
CA LEU A 34 -13.15 1.30 -15.93
C LEU A 34 -13.03 0.28 -17.06
N PRO A 35 -12.34 0.62 -18.16
CA PRO A 35 -12.02 -0.36 -19.17
C PRO A 35 -10.98 -1.37 -18.63
N LYS A 36 -10.97 -2.57 -19.21
CA LYS A 36 -10.10 -3.69 -18.83
C LYS A 36 -8.63 -3.29 -18.66
N GLU A 37 -8.14 -2.45 -19.55
CA GLU A 37 -6.74 -2.01 -19.61
C GLU A 37 -6.33 -1.15 -18.42
N LYS A 38 -7.31 -0.62 -17.68
CA LYS A 38 -7.10 0.20 -16.48
C LYS A 38 -7.28 -0.57 -15.17
N ILE A 39 -7.62 -1.87 -15.24
CA ILE A 39 -7.73 -2.73 -14.06
C ILE A 39 -6.65 -3.80 -14.14
N LEU A 40 -5.71 -3.81 -13.21
CA LEU A 40 -4.73 -4.87 -13.02
C LEU A 40 -5.17 -5.74 -11.83
N TYR A 41 -5.01 -7.05 -11.92
CA TYR A 41 -5.26 -7.93 -10.78
C TYR A 41 -3.98 -8.68 -10.43
N SER A 42 -3.25 -8.17 -9.42
CA SER A 42 -1.87 -8.53 -9.09
C SER A 42 -1.71 -9.36 -7.81
N ALA A 43 -2.80 -9.75 -7.13
CA ALA A 43 -2.74 -10.54 -5.90
C ALA A 43 -2.10 -11.92 -6.11
N PRO A 44 -1.36 -12.45 -5.11
CA PRO A 44 -0.90 -13.83 -5.13
C PRO A 44 -2.04 -14.81 -4.79
N GLY A 45 -1.94 -16.05 -5.30
CA GLY A 45 -2.84 -17.13 -4.93
C GLY A 45 -4.29 -16.94 -5.37
N LYS A 46 -4.52 -16.33 -6.54
CA LYS A 46 -5.85 -16.21 -7.13
C LYS A 46 -6.46 -17.59 -7.39
N THR A 47 -7.67 -17.81 -6.90
CA THR A 47 -8.40 -19.06 -7.10
C THR A 47 -8.98 -19.14 -8.51
N GLU A 48 -9.41 -20.35 -8.94
CA GLU A 48 -10.12 -20.52 -10.21
C GLU A 48 -11.35 -19.63 -10.31
N ARG A 49 -12.08 -19.44 -9.19
CA ARG A 49 -13.23 -18.53 -9.11
C ARG A 49 -12.81 -17.08 -9.37
N ASP A 50 -11.72 -16.63 -8.74
CA ASP A 50 -11.22 -15.27 -8.91
C ASP A 50 -10.78 -15.00 -10.34
N LEU A 51 -10.06 -15.95 -10.93
CA LEU A 51 -9.59 -15.85 -12.31
C LEU A 51 -10.76 -15.83 -13.31
N ARG A 52 -11.76 -16.71 -13.15
CA ARG A 52 -12.96 -16.72 -14.01
C ARG A 52 -13.74 -15.41 -13.90
N GLY A 53 -13.87 -14.85 -12.70
CA GLY A 53 -14.58 -13.60 -12.48
C GLY A 53 -13.85 -12.37 -13.03
N ALA A 54 -12.51 -12.41 -13.07
CA ALA A 54 -11.70 -11.25 -13.43
C ALA A 54 -11.21 -11.23 -14.89
N MET A 55 -11.07 -12.39 -15.55
CA MET A 55 -10.36 -12.52 -16.84
C MET A 55 -10.93 -11.68 -17.98
N ASP A 56 -12.21 -11.33 -17.94
CA ASP A 56 -12.84 -10.47 -18.93
C ASP A 56 -12.71 -8.98 -18.61
N HIS A 57 -12.46 -8.65 -17.37
CA HIS A 57 -12.59 -7.31 -16.81
C HIS A 57 -11.29 -6.70 -16.37
N ALA A 58 -10.23 -7.50 -16.22
CA ALA A 58 -8.91 -7.03 -15.77
C ALA A 58 -7.79 -7.69 -16.57
N ILE A 59 -6.63 -7.04 -16.61
CA ILE A 59 -5.37 -7.67 -16.97
C ILE A 59 -4.91 -8.50 -15.76
N LEU A 60 -4.86 -9.82 -15.93
CA LEU A 60 -4.37 -10.73 -14.90
C LEU A 60 -2.84 -10.65 -14.82
N ILE A 61 -2.31 -10.49 -13.62
CA ILE A 61 -0.88 -10.58 -13.33
C ILE A 61 -0.65 -11.90 -12.60
N ALA A 62 -0.08 -12.88 -13.27
CA ALA A 62 0.19 -14.18 -12.68
C ALA A 62 1.34 -14.10 -11.68
N ASP A 63 1.17 -14.66 -10.50
CA ASP A 63 2.12 -14.61 -9.39
C ASP A 63 2.96 -15.91 -9.26
N SER A 64 2.59 -16.95 -10.01
CA SER A 64 3.29 -18.25 -10.03
C SER A 64 3.14 -18.98 -11.35
N LEU A 65 4.01 -19.98 -11.62
CA LEU A 65 3.89 -20.87 -12.76
C LEU A 65 2.57 -21.64 -12.75
N HIS A 66 2.14 -22.13 -11.57
CA HIS A 66 0.84 -22.79 -11.42
C HIS A 66 -0.33 -21.88 -11.84
N GLU A 67 -0.26 -20.61 -11.48
CA GLU A 67 -1.30 -19.65 -11.86
C GLU A 67 -1.31 -19.38 -13.37
N LEU A 68 -0.14 -19.30 -14.02
CA LEU A 68 -0.05 -19.25 -15.50
C LEU A 68 -0.71 -20.45 -16.17
N GLU A 69 -0.45 -21.66 -15.66
CA GLU A 69 -1.06 -22.90 -16.16
C GLU A 69 -2.58 -22.89 -15.97
N LEU A 70 -3.05 -22.41 -14.81
CA LEU A 70 -4.48 -22.29 -14.53
C LEU A 70 -5.15 -21.27 -15.46
N ILE A 71 -4.55 -20.09 -15.65
CA ILE A 71 -5.05 -19.07 -16.57
C ILE A 71 -5.10 -19.64 -18.01
N ASN A 72 -4.05 -20.34 -18.45
CA ASN A 72 -4.01 -20.98 -19.75
C ASN A 72 -5.14 -22.00 -19.93
N LYS A 73 -5.40 -22.84 -18.92
CA LYS A 73 -6.53 -23.80 -18.93
C LYS A 73 -7.85 -23.06 -19.10
N LEU A 74 -8.10 -22.03 -18.29
CA LEU A 74 -9.36 -21.27 -18.31
C LEU A 74 -9.56 -20.52 -19.62
N ALA A 75 -8.51 -19.95 -20.19
CA ALA A 75 -8.54 -19.31 -21.50
C ALA A 75 -8.88 -20.31 -22.61
N GLY A 76 -8.29 -21.53 -22.54
CA GLY A 76 -8.59 -22.63 -23.46
C GLY A 76 -10.03 -23.12 -23.36
N GLU A 77 -10.57 -23.30 -22.17
CA GLU A 77 -11.99 -23.65 -21.94
C GLU A 77 -12.93 -22.61 -22.55
N LYS A 78 -12.53 -21.35 -22.55
CA LYS A 78 -13.29 -20.23 -23.13
C LYS A 78 -13.06 -20.06 -24.63
N GLY A 79 -12.06 -20.71 -25.21
CA GLY A 79 -11.70 -20.60 -26.61
C GLY A 79 -11.06 -19.25 -26.98
N VAL A 80 -10.35 -18.62 -26.05
CA VAL A 80 -9.68 -17.32 -26.26
C VAL A 80 -8.18 -17.42 -26.02
N LYS A 81 -7.41 -16.52 -26.64
CA LYS A 81 -6.02 -16.27 -26.27
C LYS A 81 -5.95 -15.01 -25.43
N LEU A 82 -5.43 -15.13 -24.21
CA LEU A 82 -5.45 -14.07 -23.20
C LEU A 82 -4.06 -13.46 -23.04
N GLY A 83 -3.97 -12.12 -23.11
CA GLY A 83 -2.78 -11.37 -22.70
C GLY A 83 -2.67 -11.32 -21.17
N VAL A 84 -1.54 -11.75 -20.62
CA VAL A 84 -1.28 -11.90 -19.18
C VAL A 84 0.02 -11.21 -18.83
N GLY A 85 0.03 -10.47 -17.73
CA GLY A 85 1.26 -10.02 -17.08
C GLY A 85 1.83 -11.11 -16.17
N VAL A 86 3.11 -11.02 -15.87
CA VAL A 86 3.77 -11.89 -14.89
C VAL A 86 4.44 -11.08 -13.81
N ARG A 87 4.20 -11.44 -12.55
CA ARG A 87 4.95 -10.92 -11.43
C ARG A 87 6.26 -11.66 -11.30
N VAL A 88 7.34 -10.92 -11.36
CA VAL A 88 8.70 -11.48 -11.24
C VAL A 88 9.22 -11.21 -9.83
N ASN A 89 9.85 -12.23 -9.22
CA ASN A 89 10.75 -12.06 -8.10
C ASN A 89 12.17 -11.89 -8.69
N PRO A 90 12.67 -10.65 -8.79
CA PRO A 90 13.85 -10.36 -9.60
C PRO A 90 15.16 -10.69 -8.88
N ASP A 91 16.25 -10.82 -9.63
CA ASP A 91 17.61 -11.00 -9.12
C ASP A 91 18.22 -9.69 -8.57
N PHE A 92 17.36 -8.80 -8.07
CA PHE A 92 17.75 -7.57 -7.38
C PHE A 92 16.72 -7.19 -6.33
N THR A 93 17.11 -6.36 -5.37
CA THR A 93 16.22 -5.65 -4.46
C THR A 93 16.43 -4.13 -4.60
N MET A 94 15.74 -3.31 -3.83
CA MET A 94 16.05 -1.87 -3.81
C MET A 94 17.43 -1.54 -3.23
N ASP A 95 17.96 -2.43 -2.37
CA ASP A 95 19.21 -2.19 -1.65
C ASP A 95 20.38 -3.03 -2.17
N ALA A 96 20.13 -4.07 -2.98
CA ALA A 96 21.14 -5.04 -3.39
C ALA A 96 20.96 -5.50 -4.84
N ASP A 97 22.07 -5.90 -5.44
CA ASP A 97 22.15 -6.46 -6.79
C ASP A 97 22.05 -8.00 -6.76
N HIS A 98 21.23 -8.53 -5.88
CA HIS A 98 20.84 -9.93 -5.79
C HIS A 98 19.41 -10.04 -5.28
N GLY A 99 18.69 -11.09 -5.70
CA GLY A 99 17.33 -11.38 -5.29
C GLY A 99 17.21 -11.84 -3.84
N ALA A 100 15.99 -11.91 -3.35
CA ALA A 100 15.65 -12.41 -2.03
C ALA A 100 14.44 -13.34 -2.10
N ALA A 101 14.44 -14.40 -1.28
CA ALA A 101 13.31 -15.29 -1.18
C ALA A 101 12.06 -14.55 -0.67
N GLY A 102 10.94 -14.76 -1.34
CA GLY A 102 9.67 -14.13 -1.01
C GLY A 102 8.48 -15.00 -1.43
N LYS A 103 7.29 -14.62 -0.93
CA LYS A 103 6.05 -15.31 -1.31
C LYS A 103 5.45 -14.83 -2.63
N PHE A 104 6.03 -13.81 -3.22
CA PHE A 104 5.48 -13.12 -4.38
C PHE A 104 6.33 -13.32 -5.61
N GLY A 105 5.67 -13.58 -6.74
CA GLY A 105 6.29 -13.61 -8.04
C GLY A 105 7.04 -14.90 -8.34
N ILE A 106 7.47 -15.03 -9.59
CA ILE A 106 8.25 -16.14 -10.12
C ILE A 106 9.70 -15.71 -10.18
N ASP A 107 10.62 -16.48 -9.59
CA ASP A 107 12.06 -16.21 -9.65
C ASP A 107 12.52 -16.15 -11.12
N GLU A 108 13.46 -15.25 -11.44
CA GLU A 108 13.90 -15.03 -12.82
C GLU A 108 14.41 -16.30 -13.50
N ASP A 109 15.16 -17.13 -12.81
CA ASP A 109 15.70 -18.39 -13.33
C ASP A 109 14.58 -19.39 -13.66
N GLN A 110 13.58 -19.51 -12.80
CA GLN A 110 12.40 -20.35 -13.04
C GLN A 110 11.58 -19.83 -14.22
N LEU A 111 11.37 -18.51 -14.29
CA LEU A 111 10.64 -17.88 -15.39
C LEU A 111 11.33 -18.14 -16.73
N PHE A 112 12.65 -17.97 -16.80
CA PHE A 112 13.40 -18.14 -18.04
C PHE A 112 13.66 -19.60 -18.41
N ALA A 113 13.56 -20.54 -17.48
CA ALA A 113 13.66 -21.97 -17.73
C ALA A 113 12.32 -22.62 -18.15
N TYR A 114 11.20 -21.91 -17.96
CA TYR A 114 9.89 -22.47 -18.25
C TYR A 114 9.59 -22.56 -19.73
N ASP A 115 9.01 -23.69 -20.16
CA ASP A 115 8.61 -23.93 -21.55
C ASP A 115 7.20 -23.35 -21.84
N PHE A 116 7.15 -22.12 -22.31
CA PHE A 116 5.90 -21.40 -22.61
C PHE A 116 5.14 -21.98 -23.81
N ALA A 117 5.72 -22.87 -24.62
CA ALA A 117 4.99 -23.58 -25.64
C ALA A 117 3.86 -24.48 -25.09
N LYS A 118 3.93 -24.82 -23.80
CA LYS A 118 2.87 -25.54 -23.07
C LYS A 118 1.65 -24.68 -22.74
N LEU A 119 1.73 -23.38 -22.94
CA LEU A 119 0.66 -22.42 -22.62
C LEU A 119 0.11 -21.71 -23.86
N PRO A 120 -0.49 -22.45 -24.83
CA PRO A 120 -0.89 -21.91 -26.13
C PRO A 120 -2.01 -20.87 -26.05
N ASN A 121 -2.78 -20.84 -24.96
CA ASN A 121 -3.96 -19.98 -24.81
C ASN A 121 -3.65 -18.67 -24.08
N ILE A 122 -2.39 -18.42 -23.73
CA ILE A 122 -1.96 -17.14 -23.14
C ILE A 122 -0.80 -16.54 -23.92
N GLU A 123 -0.59 -15.25 -23.73
CA GLU A 123 0.56 -14.49 -24.23
C GLU A 123 1.05 -13.60 -23.11
N LEU A 124 2.36 -13.64 -22.81
CA LEU A 124 2.95 -12.73 -21.84
C LEU A 124 3.10 -11.34 -22.47
N ILE A 125 2.39 -10.36 -21.91
CA ILE A 125 2.33 -8.99 -22.46
C ILE A 125 2.95 -7.94 -21.53
N GLY A 126 3.38 -8.29 -20.33
CA GLY A 126 3.98 -7.34 -19.40
C GLY A 126 4.57 -8.00 -18.18
N ILE A 127 5.36 -7.22 -17.47
CA ILE A 127 5.97 -7.62 -16.20
C ILE A 127 5.49 -6.72 -15.07
N HIS A 128 5.50 -7.26 -13.86
CA HIS A 128 5.24 -6.56 -12.61
C HIS A 128 6.28 -6.94 -11.57
N VAL A 129 6.78 -5.96 -10.84
CA VAL A 129 7.57 -6.16 -9.63
C VAL A 129 7.09 -5.17 -8.57
N HIS A 130 6.96 -5.62 -7.33
CA HIS A 130 6.81 -4.74 -6.18
C HIS A 130 7.89 -5.11 -5.16
N ALA A 131 9.00 -4.36 -5.15
CA ALA A 131 10.16 -4.71 -4.37
C ALA A 131 10.04 -4.28 -2.89
N ARG A 132 9.56 -3.07 -2.62
CA ARG A 132 9.44 -2.51 -1.27
C ARG A 132 8.46 -1.34 -1.24
N SER A 133 7.80 -1.13 -0.10
CA SER A 133 6.99 0.05 0.19
C SER A 133 7.80 1.12 0.94
N GLN A 134 7.34 2.37 0.92
CA GLN A 134 7.81 3.45 1.78
C GLN A 134 9.25 3.91 1.48
N GLU A 135 9.61 4.07 0.21
CA GLU A 135 10.89 4.64 -0.18
C GLU A 135 10.81 6.16 -0.30
N LEU A 136 11.73 6.87 0.35
CA LEU A 136 11.80 8.33 0.39
C LEU A 136 13.01 8.91 -0.37
N HIS A 137 13.87 8.06 -0.95
CA HIS A 137 15.11 8.49 -1.60
C HIS A 137 15.01 8.35 -3.13
N VAL A 138 15.19 9.47 -3.83
CA VAL A 138 15.13 9.55 -5.29
C VAL A 138 16.13 8.59 -5.96
N GLU A 139 17.37 8.55 -5.48
CA GLU A 139 18.43 7.72 -6.07
C GLU A 139 18.13 6.22 -5.96
N VAL A 140 17.47 5.78 -4.89
CA VAL A 140 17.06 4.38 -4.71
C VAL A 140 15.98 4.01 -5.72
N LEU A 141 14.94 4.85 -5.86
CA LEU A 141 13.88 4.64 -6.84
C LEU A 141 14.40 4.70 -8.28
N LYS A 142 15.31 5.61 -8.58
CA LYS A 142 15.96 5.71 -9.89
C LYS A 142 16.73 4.44 -10.26
N LYS A 143 17.56 3.93 -9.33
CA LYS A 143 18.27 2.65 -9.51
C LYS A 143 17.28 1.51 -9.73
N TYR A 144 16.23 1.45 -8.93
CA TYR A 144 15.17 0.45 -9.08
C TYR A 144 14.51 0.51 -10.46
N TYR A 145 14.18 1.70 -10.96
CA TYR A 145 13.59 1.87 -12.28
C TYR A 145 14.52 1.42 -13.40
N ALA A 146 15.82 1.73 -13.29
CA ALA A 146 16.82 1.24 -14.25
C ALA A 146 16.88 -0.30 -14.27
N ASN A 147 16.86 -0.94 -13.10
CA ASN A 147 16.85 -2.40 -12.98
C ASN A 147 15.56 -3.01 -13.58
N MET A 148 14.42 -2.37 -13.38
CA MET A 148 13.15 -2.80 -13.99
C MET A 148 13.18 -2.75 -15.53
N PHE A 149 13.79 -1.72 -16.11
CA PHE A 149 13.93 -1.60 -17.56
C PHE A 149 14.91 -2.64 -18.13
N ALA A 150 15.99 -2.93 -17.39
CA ALA A 150 16.90 -4.02 -17.73
C ALA A 150 16.21 -5.39 -17.66
N LEU A 151 15.39 -5.64 -16.64
CA LEU A 151 14.58 -6.85 -16.53
C LEU A 151 13.58 -6.98 -17.69
N ALA A 152 12.91 -5.89 -18.06
CA ALA A 152 12.00 -5.89 -19.21
C ALA A 152 12.72 -6.27 -20.51
N GLN A 153 13.90 -5.70 -20.76
CA GLN A 153 14.72 -6.06 -21.91
C GLN A 153 15.14 -7.54 -21.87
N LYS A 154 15.55 -8.04 -20.69
CA LYS A 154 15.91 -9.45 -20.48
C LYS A 154 14.73 -10.40 -20.78
N CYS A 155 13.50 -10.02 -20.39
CA CYS A 155 12.30 -10.79 -20.72
C CYS A 155 12.00 -10.79 -22.24
N ILE A 156 12.18 -9.67 -22.92
CA ILE A 156 12.04 -9.61 -24.39
C ILE A 156 13.05 -10.52 -25.06
N ASP A 157 14.31 -10.42 -24.69
CA ASP A 157 15.41 -11.15 -25.34
C ASP A 157 15.31 -12.67 -25.11
N LYS A 158 14.94 -13.09 -23.90
CA LYS A 158 14.91 -14.51 -23.54
C LYS A 158 13.58 -15.21 -23.84
N LEU A 159 12.46 -14.51 -23.72
CA LEU A 159 11.12 -15.09 -23.87
C LEU A 159 10.42 -14.68 -25.17
N GLY A 160 11.00 -13.73 -25.92
CA GLY A 160 10.35 -13.18 -27.11
C GLY A 160 9.07 -12.40 -26.77
N MET A 161 8.95 -11.85 -25.55
CA MET A 161 7.76 -11.14 -25.12
C MET A 161 7.50 -9.90 -25.98
N LYS A 162 6.24 -9.72 -26.38
CA LYS A 162 5.74 -8.45 -26.89
C LYS A 162 5.34 -7.57 -25.70
N MET A 163 6.27 -6.76 -25.21
CA MET A 163 6.08 -5.94 -24.04
C MET A 163 5.07 -4.81 -24.28
N GLU A 164 3.90 -4.87 -23.67
CA GLU A 164 2.87 -3.83 -23.73
C GLU A 164 2.91 -2.93 -22.50
N PHE A 165 3.33 -3.45 -21.33
CA PHE A 165 3.49 -2.67 -20.13
C PHE A 165 4.61 -3.19 -19.22
N ILE A 166 5.15 -2.26 -18.43
CA ILE A 166 6.05 -2.51 -17.30
C ILE A 166 5.41 -1.91 -16.06
N ASN A 167 4.96 -2.76 -15.14
CA ASN A 167 4.43 -2.31 -13.87
C ASN A 167 5.57 -2.29 -12.82
N MET A 168 5.93 -1.09 -12.40
CA MET A 168 7.01 -0.81 -11.46
C MET A 168 6.60 -1.11 -10.01
N GLY A 169 5.34 -1.51 -9.79
CA GLY A 169 4.78 -1.64 -8.45
C GLY A 169 4.61 -0.32 -7.73
N GLY A 170 4.38 -0.42 -6.44
CA GLY A 170 4.37 0.72 -5.54
C GLY A 170 5.75 1.04 -5.00
N GLY A 171 5.77 1.78 -3.91
CA GLY A 171 7.01 2.05 -3.18
C GLY A 171 7.23 3.51 -2.87
N ILE A 172 6.62 4.44 -3.59
CA ILE A 172 6.66 5.87 -3.28
C ILE A 172 6.12 6.08 -1.86
N GLY A 173 6.98 6.60 -1.00
CA GLY A 173 6.73 6.80 0.42
C GLY A 173 6.13 8.16 0.76
N VAL A 174 5.75 8.31 2.02
CA VAL A 174 5.26 9.54 2.65
C VAL A 174 6.03 9.74 3.94
N ALA A 175 6.51 10.93 4.24
CA ALA A 175 7.09 11.25 5.54
C ALA A 175 6.01 11.17 6.63
N TYR A 176 6.13 10.20 7.54
CA TYR A 176 5.19 10.06 8.66
C TYR A 176 5.56 10.97 9.84
N SER A 177 6.84 11.14 10.10
CA SER A 177 7.31 12.06 11.14
C SER A 177 8.03 13.24 10.50
N THR A 178 7.54 14.46 10.74
CA THR A 178 8.16 15.69 10.23
C THR A 178 9.50 16.01 10.89
N GLU A 179 9.78 15.44 12.05
CA GLU A 179 11.05 15.61 12.74
C GLU A 179 12.18 14.74 12.17
N ASN A 180 11.83 13.58 11.61
CA ASN A 180 12.80 12.53 11.26
C ASN A 180 12.77 12.11 9.79
N ASP A 181 11.74 12.46 9.03
CA ASP A 181 11.58 12.10 7.64
C ASP A 181 11.49 13.35 6.77
N THR A 182 11.98 13.24 5.56
CA THR A 182 11.79 14.24 4.51
C THR A 182 10.93 13.62 3.42
N ASP A 183 9.94 14.36 2.94
CA ASP A 183 9.12 13.90 1.81
C ASP A 183 9.98 13.66 0.57
N LEU A 184 9.62 12.64 -0.18
CA LEU A 184 10.25 12.33 -1.46
C LEU A 184 10.08 13.52 -2.42
N ASP A 185 11.19 13.99 -2.99
CA ASP A 185 11.16 14.97 -4.07
C ASP A 185 10.68 14.30 -5.38
N THR A 186 9.38 14.31 -5.59
CA THR A 186 8.76 13.72 -6.79
C THR A 186 9.07 14.49 -8.06
N ALA A 187 9.39 15.79 -7.97
CA ALA A 187 9.81 16.58 -9.12
C ALA A 187 11.22 16.15 -9.58
N ALA A 188 12.14 15.99 -8.64
CA ALA A 188 13.47 15.45 -8.93
C ALA A 188 13.38 14.02 -9.48
N LEU A 189 12.58 13.14 -8.87
CA LEU A 189 12.38 11.78 -9.37
C LEU A 189 11.87 11.79 -10.82
N GLY A 190 10.89 12.64 -11.13
CA GLY A 190 10.34 12.80 -12.47
C GLY A 190 11.39 13.29 -13.48
N ALA A 191 12.15 14.31 -13.12
CA ALA A 191 13.20 14.87 -13.98
C ALA A 191 14.31 13.85 -14.26
N GLU A 192 14.77 13.13 -13.23
CA GLU A 192 15.82 12.13 -13.36
C GLU A 192 15.38 10.86 -14.09
N SER A 193 14.10 10.50 -13.97
CA SER A 193 13.52 9.35 -14.69
C SER A 193 13.20 9.66 -16.15
N ALA A 194 13.07 10.93 -16.52
CA ALA A 194 12.61 11.35 -17.86
C ALA A 194 13.52 10.84 -18.98
N ALA A 195 14.84 10.90 -18.80
CA ALA A 195 15.82 10.42 -19.79
C ALA A 195 15.70 8.90 -19.98
N MET A 196 15.60 8.13 -18.90
CA MET A 196 15.43 6.67 -18.95
C MET A 196 14.11 6.28 -19.64
N LEU A 197 13.02 7.00 -19.36
CA LEU A 197 11.74 6.79 -20.01
C LEU A 197 11.77 7.11 -21.51
N ALA A 198 12.49 8.16 -21.90
CA ALA A 198 12.67 8.51 -23.30
C ALA A 198 13.46 7.43 -24.05
N GLU A 199 14.55 6.93 -23.46
CA GLU A 199 15.33 5.82 -24.01
C GLU A 199 14.51 4.54 -24.11
N LEU A 200 13.75 4.18 -23.08
CA LEU A 200 12.86 3.03 -23.07
C LEU A 200 11.83 3.11 -24.22
N ARG A 201 11.19 4.26 -24.38
CA ARG A 201 10.21 4.50 -25.44
C ARG A 201 10.84 4.39 -26.85
N GLN A 202 12.06 4.85 -26.99
CA GLN A 202 12.79 4.72 -28.26
C GLN A 202 13.11 3.26 -28.58
N LYS A 203 13.48 2.45 -27.58
CA LYS A 203 13.83 1.03 -27.75
C LYS A 203 12.61 0.12 -27.91
N LEU A 204 11.58 0.32 -27.12
CA LEU A 204 10.43 -0.59 -26.98
C LEU A 204 9.15 -0.05 -27.61
N GLY A 205 9.16 1.14 -28.19
CA GLY A 205 7.98 1.77 -28.78
C GLY A 205 6.96 2.21 -27.74
N GLY A 206 5.67 1.91 -27.94
CA GLY A 206 4.56 2.38 -27.13
C GLY A 206 4.35 1.66 -25.79
N VAL A 207 5.39 1.15 -25.13
CA VAL A 207 5.29 0.48 -23.84
C VAL A 207 4.73 1.42 -22.77
N ARG A 208 3.72 0.95 -22.06
CA ARG A 208 3.11 1.65 -20.93
C ARG A 208 3.90 1.36 -19.65
N VAL A 209 4.38 2.40 -18.97
CA VAL A 209 4.97 2.30 -17.62
C VAL A 209 3.88 2.62 -16.61
N ILE A 210 3.72 1.75 -15.62
CA ILE A 210 2.69 1.83 -14.58
C ILE A 210 3.38 1.94 -13.22
N ILE A 211 2.87 2.82 -12.36
CA ILE A 211 3.29 2.98 -10.97
C ILE A 211 2.06 2.83 -10.08
N GLU A 212 2.17 2.04 -9.02
CA GLU A 212 1.12 1.82 -8.02
C GLU A 212 1.30 2.81 -6.86
N THR A 213 0.47 3.84 -6.77
CA THR A 213 0.65 4.94 -5.81
C THR A 213 -0.38 4.95 -4.68
N GLY A 214 -0.66 3.80 -4.08
CA GLY A 214 -1.71 3.71 -3.07
C GLY A 214 -1.50 4.64 -1.86
N ARG A 215 -0.41 4.45 -1.12
CA ARG A 215 -0.08 5.25 0.08
C ARG A 215 0.11 6.72 -0.26
N TYR A 216 0.95 7.02 -1.22
CA TYR A 216 1.27 8.39 -1.60
C TYR A 216 0.04 9.21 -2.00
N ALA A 217 -0.93 8.56 -2.66
CA ALA A 217 -2.13 9.23 -3.15
C ALA A 217 -3.10 9.67 -2.05
N VAL A 218 -3.20 8.94 -0.92
CA VAL A 218 -4.28 9.17 0.04
C VAL A 218 -3.82 9.39 1.50
N CYS A 219 -2.56 9.10 1.84
CA CYS A 219 -2.11 9.08 3.23
C CYS A 219 -2.38 10.40 3.94
N THR A 220 -1.91 11.50 3.37
CA THR A 220 -2.00 12.86 3.97
C THR A 220 -3.39 13.48 3.89
N ALA A 221 -4.29 12.92 3.07
CA ALA A 221 -5.67 13.40 2.95
C ALA A 221 -6.59 12.89 4.08
N GLY A 222 -6.14 11.92 4.88
CA GLY A 222 -6.97 11.30 5.91
C GLY A 222 -6.56 11.69 7.33
N TYR A 223 -7.57 11.93 8.16
CA TYR A 223 -7.44 12.15 9.60
C TYR A 223 -8.23 11.09 10.35
N TYR A 224 -7.67 10.57 11.43
CA TYR A 224 -8.43 9.80 12.40
C TYR A 224 -8.82 10.71 13.55
N VAL A 225 -10.11 10.83 13.81
CA VAL A 225 -10.66 11.73 14.82
C VAL A 225 -11.27 10.92 15.95
N THR A 226 -10.89 11.22 17.18
CA THR A 226 -11.39 10.58 18.38
C THR A 226 -11.63 11.58 19.50
N LYS A 227 -12.26 11.14 20.58
CA LYS A 227 -12.66 11.97 21.70
C LYS A 227 -11.97 11.54 22.98
N VAL A 228 -11.50 12.50 23.78
CA VAL A 228 -11.01 12.27 25.13
C VAL A 228 -12.19 11.87 26.04
N VAL A 229 -12.10 10.66 26.60
CA VAL A 229 -13.15 10.09 27.47
C VAL A 229 -12.78 10.11 28.94
N ASP A 230 -11.47 10.16 29.27
CA ASP A 230 -10.99 10.29 30.63
C ASP A 230 -9.59 10.90 30.68
N VAL A 231 -9.26 11.58 31.80
CA VAL A 231 -7.92 12.07 32.08
C VAL A 231 -7.62 11.75 33.54
N LYS A 232 -6.54 11.02 33.79
CA LYS A 232 -6.17 10.62 35.15
C LYS A 232 -4.67 10.64 35.36
N GLU A 233 -4.28 10.69 36.61
CA GLU A 233 -2.90 10.54 37.06
C GLU A 233 -2.74 9.28 37.91
N SER A 234 -1.66 8.55 37.68
CA SER A 234 -1.31 7.35 38.46
C SER A 234 0.20 7.32 38.66
N TYR A 235 0.65 7.31 39.91
CA TYR A 235 2.06 7.32 40.31
C TYR A 235 2.89 8.39 39.58
N GLY A 236 2.36 9.61 39.46
CA GLY A 236 3.02 10.75 38.81
C GLY A 236 3.03 10.69 37.30
N THR A 237 2.38 9.71 36.71
CA THR A 237 2.21 9.59 35.22
C THR A 237 0.81 10.00 34.82
N LYS A 238 0.70 10.96 33.91
CA LYS A 238 -0.59 11.41 33.39
C LYS A 238 -1.01 10.59 32.20
N PHE A 239 -2.25 10.16 32.16
CA PHE A 239 -2.88 9.40 31.09
C PHE A 239 -4.05 10.21 30.53
N VAL A 240 -4.03 10.39 29.19
CA VAL A 240 -5.16 10.87 28.41
C VAL A 240 -5.76 9.67 27.70
N MET A 241 -7.00 9.35 28.06
CA MET A 241 -7.71 8.20 27.52
C MET A 241 -8.66 8.65 26.44
N VAL A 242 -8.53 8.05 25.24
CA VAL A 242 -9.40 8.35 24.11
C VAL A 242 -10.24 7.14 23.69
N GLN A 243 -11.33 7.40 23.02
CA GLN A 243 -12.23 6.38 22.52
C GLN A 243 -11.64 5.72 21.27
N SER A 244 -11.88 4.40 21.07
CA SER A 244 -11.56 3.69 19.85
C SER A 244 -10.11 3.88 19.37
N THR A 245 -9.20 3.16 19.96
CA THR A 245 -7.77 3.18 19.67
C THR A 245 -7.36 1.97 18.81
N LEU A 246 -6.95 0.86 19.43
CA LEU A 246 -6.61 -0.38 18.68
C LEU A 246 -7.76 -0.88 17.79
N ASN A 247 -9.00 -0.67 18.21
CA ASN A 247 -10.19 -1.07 17.46
C ASN A 247 -10.67 -0.01 16.46
N GLY A 248 -10.05 1.16 16.43
CA GLY A 248 -10.38 2.25 15.51
C GLY A 248 -9.24 2.56 14.54
N PHE A 249 -8.03 2.72 15.08
CA PHE A 249 -6.82 3.01 14.31
C PHE A 249 -5.58 2.39 14.97
N ILE A 250 -5.29 1.13 14.65
CA ILE A 250 -4.20 0.36 15.29
C ILE A 250 -2.80 0.92 15.01
N ARG A 251 -2.58 1.60 13.88
CA ARG A 251 -1.24 1.90 13.35
C ARG A 251 -0.34 2.69 14.33
N PRO A 252 -0.81 3.72 15.07
CA PRO A 252 0.02 4.41 16.06
C PRO A 252 0.54 3.49 17.17
N SER A 253 -0.25 2.48 17.56
CA SER A 253 0.11 1.53 18.62
C SER A 253 0.99 0.37 18.16
N LEU A 254 1.07 0.12 16.87
CA LEU A 254 1.58 -1.15 16.33
C LEU A 254 3.09 -1.30 16.55
N ALA A 255 3.87 -0.25 16.33
CA ALA A 255 5.31 -0.27 16.59
C ALA A 255 5.63 -0.54 18.07
N ARG A 256 4.85 0.04 19.00
CA ARG A 256 4.98 -0.20 20.44
C ARG A 256 4.60 -1.63 20.80
N LEU A 257 3.54 -2.14 20.20
CA LEU A 257 3.10 -3.52 20.42
C LEU A 257 4.20 -4.50 19.98
N ILE A 258 4.80 -4.28 18.82
CA ILE A 258 5.92 -5.10 18.33
C ILE A 258 7.12 -4.98 19.29
N ALA A 259 7.50 -3.76 19.67
CA ALA A 259 8.64 -3.52 20.56
C ALA A 259 8.48 -4.18 21.92
N ALA A 260 7.26 -4.28 22.45
CA ALA A 260 6.98 -4.92 23.74
C ALA A 260 7.30 -6.43 23.77
N TYR A 261 7.37 -7.06 22.61
CA TYR A 261 7.66 -8.49 22.48
C TYR A 261 9.06 -8.79 21.92
N LEU A 262 9.85 -7.77 21.62
CA LEU A 262 11.23 -7.96 21.22
C LEU A 262 12.14 -8.16 22.44
N PRO A 263 13.23 -8.95 22.30
CA PRO A 263 14.27 -9.02 23.32
C PRO A 263 14.84 -7.63 23.62
N GLU A 264 15.31 -7.42 24.86
CA GLU A 264 15.92 -6.16 25.25
C GLU A 264 17.09 -5.79 24.31
N GLY A 265 17.09 -4.55 23.81
CA GLY A 265 18.08 -4.06 22.85
C GLY A 265 17.88 -4.50 21.40
N ALA A 266 16.88 -5.35 21.11
CA ALA A 266 16.56 -5.72 19.74
C ALA A 266 15.78 -4.60 19.04
N VAL A 267 16.03 -4.44 17.73
CA VAL A 267 15.31 -3.50 16.86
C VAL A 267 14.43 -4.30 15.90
N ALA A 268 13.19 -3.84 15.71
CA ALA A 268 12.30 -4.43 14.73
C ALA A 268 12.90 -4.32 13.33
N LYS A 269 12.95 -5.45 12.61
CA LYS A 269 13.47 -5.51 11.25
C LYS A 269 12.34 -5.22 10.26
N GLY A 270 12.66 -4.45 9.24
CA GLY A 270 11.74 -4.14 8.14
C GLY A 270 11.72 -2.65 7.80
N ASN A 271 11.17 -2.36 6.62
CA ASN A 271 11.18 -1.01 6.04
C ASN A 271 9.82 -0.30 6.16
N GLU A 272 8.85 -0.93 6.81
CA GLU A 272 7.52 -0.33 7.03
C GLU A 272 7.54 0.46 8.36
N PRO A 273 7.64 1.80 8.31
CA PRO A 273 7.82 2.63 9.51
C PRO A 273 6.65 2.53 10.48
N LEU A 274 5.46 2.19 9.98
CA LEU A 274 4.26 2.01 10.81
C LEU A 274 4.36 0.80 11.75
N PHE A 275 5.29 -0.12 11.50
CA PHE A 275 5.56 -1.28 12.34
C PHE A 275 6.85 -1.17 13.14
N THR A 276 7.77 -0.31 12.70
CA THR A 276 9.13 -0.28 13.23
C THR A 276 9.50 1.04 13.90
N LYS A 277 8.73 2.11 13.66
CA LYS A 277 9.01 3.47 14.15
C LYS A 277 7.96 3.89 15.17
N MET A 278 8.39 4.23 16.39
CA MET A 278 7.50 4.56 17.52
C MET A 278 6.67 5.83 17.29
N ASP A 279 7.27 6.86 16.71
CA ASP A 279 6.67 8.20 16.63
C ASP A 279 6.36 8.56 15.17
N ALA A 280 5.67 7.64 14.48
CA ALA A 280 5.34 7.75 13.06
C ALA A 280 4.11 8.63 12.77
N PHE A 281 3.39 9.10 13.78
CA PHE A 281 2.15 9.88 13.63
C PHE A 281 2.19 11.14 14.48
N ASP A 282 1.58 12.21 13.96
CA ASP A 282 1.36 13.45 14.70
C ASP A 282 -0.02 13.42 15.35
N PHE A 283 -0.09 13.95 16.58
CA PHE A 283 -1.30 14.01 17.41
C PHE A 283 -1.66 15.47 17.67
N GLU A 284 -2.84 15.90 17.25
CA GLU A 284 -3.34 17.26 17.40
C GLU A 284 -4.56 17.27 18.33
N LEU A 285 -4.40 17.84 19.53
CA LEU A 285 -5.52 18.05 20.43
C LEU A 285 -6.20 19.39 20.08
N LEU A 286 -7.45 19.32 19.68
CA LEU A 286 -8.26 20.52 19.35
C LEU A 286 -8.79 21.13 20.65
N THR A 287 -8.10 22.14 21.15
CA THR A 287 -8.41 22.83 22.41
C THR A 287 -7.90 24.26 22.37
N ASP A 288 -8.51 25.15 23.17
CA ASP A 288 -8.02 26.52 23.39
C ASP A 288 -6.94 26.59 24.51
N GLU A 289 -6.58 25.45 25.08
CA GLU A 289 -5.61 25.37 26.17
C GLU A 289 -4.19 25.58 25.61
N THR A 290 -3.46 26.54 26.18
CA THR A 290 -2.09 26.89 25.77
C THR A 290 -1.01 26.23 26.63
N ALA A 291 -1.34 25.80 27.84
CA ALA A 291 -0.41 25.09 28.70
C ALA A 291 -0.28 23.64 28.25
N SER A 292 0.95 23.19 28.08
CA SER A 292 1.24 21.81 27.66
C SER A 292 1.78 20.96 28.80
N GLU A 293 1.58 19.67 28.72
CA GLU A 293 2.05 18.68 29.69
C GLU A 293 2.48 17.37 29.01
N LYS A 294 3.29 16.61 29.73
CA LYS A 294 3.76 15.31 29.29
C LYS A 294 2.75 14.22 29.64
N VAL A 295 2.30 13.44 28.66
CA VAL A 295 1.23 12.46 28.86
C VAL A 295 1.51 11.14 28.13
N ASN A 296 0.86 10.09 28.60
CA ASN A 296 0.64 8.86 27.85
C ASN A 296 -0.76 8.91 27.22
N LEU A 297 -0.82 8.76 25.89
CA LEU A 297 -2.06 8.68 25.14
C LEU A 297 -2.47 7.22 25.03
N VAL A 298 -3.59 6.86 25.61
CA VAL A 298 -4.08 5.48 25.74
C VAL A 298 -5.52 5.35 25.30
N GLY A 299 -5.94 4.14 25.01
CA GLY A 299 -7.32 3.85 24.72
C GLY A 299 -8.13 3.37 25.94
N ASN A 300 -9.40 3.07 25.69
CA ASN A 300 -10.34 2.58 26.69
C ASN A 300 -10.62 1.06 26.58
N LEU A 301 -9.78 0.32 25.86
CA LEU A 301 -9.91 -1.13 25.75
C LEU A 301 -9.33 -1.86 26.97
N CYS A 302 -9.90 -3.03 27.29
CA CYS A 302 -9.46 -3.88 28.42
C CYS A 302 -8.14 -4.62 28.13
N THR A 303 -7.12 -3.90 27.68
CA THR A 303 -5.77 -4.46 27.44
C THR A 303 -4.70 -3.43 27.75
N GLY A 304 -3.61 -3.85 28.40
CA GLY A 304 -2.46 -2.99 28.71
C GLY A 304 -1.64 -2.58 27.49
N THR A 305 -1.90 -3.16 26.32
CA THR A 305 -1.23 -2.82 25.06
C THR A 305 -1.93 -1.70 24.29
N ASP A 306 -3.05 -1.19 24.79
CA ASP A 306 -3.82 -0.11 24.18
C ASP A 306 -3.19 1.27 24.44
N ILE A 307 -1.97 1.46 23.92
CA ILE A 307 -1.16 2.67 24.07
C ILE A 307 -0.83 3.21 22.67
N MET A 308 -1.34 4.39 22.35
CA MET A 308 -1.04 5.07 21.08
C MET A 308 0.31 5.78 21.12
N ALA A 309 0.58 6.49 22.21
CA ALA A 309 1.85 7.19 22.42
C ALA A 309 2.20 7.25 23.92
N ALA A 310 3.50 7.33 24.25
CA ALA A 310 3.95 7.46 25.62
C ALA A 310 4.96 8.59 25.77
N GLY A 311 4.74 9.42 26.79
CA GLY A 311 5.61 10.52 27.12
C GLY A 311 5.62 11.65 26.08
N ILE A 312 4.56 11.78 25.29
CA ILE A 312 4.39 12.87 24.33
C ILE A 312 3.95 14.16 25.03
N THR A 313 4.23 15.28 24.43
CA THR A 313 3.79 16.59 24.90
C THR A 313 2.52 17.01 24.17
N LEU A 314 1.42 17.18 24.89
CA LEU A 314 0.14 17.68 24.37
C LEU A 314 -0.31 18.91 25.20
N PRO A 315 -1.15 19.78 24.61
CA PRO A 315 -1.92 20.73 25.45
C PRO A 315 -2.68 19.98 26.55
N LYS A 316 -2.95 20.65 27.69
CA LYS A 316 -3.72 20.03 28.78
C LYS A 316 -5.09 19.57 28.30
N ALA A 317 -5.28 18.26 28.24
CA ALA A 317 -6.51 17.64 27.77
C ALA A 317 -7.62 17.69 28.82
N LYS A 318 -8.84 17.87 28.39
CA LYS A 318 -10.08 17.75 29.17
C LYS A 318 -10.99 16.68 28.57
N VAL A 319 -11.78 16.03 29.39
CA VAL A 319 -12.83 15.13 28.95
C VAL A 319 -13.75 15.87 27.98
N GLY A 320 -13.95 15.30 26.79
CA GLY A 320 -14.73 15.91 25.74
C GLY A 320 -13.92 16.56 24.63
N ASP A 321 -12.63 16.85 24.84
CA ASP A 321 -11.76 17.37 23.78
C ASP A 321 -11.64 16.37 22.63
N ILE A 322 -11.38 16.90 21.44
CA ILE A 322 -11.20 16.12 20.24
C ILE A 322 -9.73 15.99 19.93
N LEU A 323 -9.29 14.77 19.66
CA LEU A 323 -7.95 14.46 19.18
C LEU A 323 -8.01 14.08 17.71
N ALA A 324 -7.21 14.71 16.89
CA ALA A 324 -6.99 14.34 15.49
C ALA A 324 -5.60 13.68 15.35
N ILE A 325 -5.53 12.62 14.55
CA ILE A 325 -4.29 11.94 14.19
C ILE A 325 -4.15 12.07 12.69
N THR A 326 -3.04 12.64 12.24
CA THR A 326 -2.76 12.90 10.82
C THR A 326 -2.39 11.63 10.06
N LYS A 327 -2.31 11.74 8.74
CA LYS A 327 -1.80 10.67 7.86
C LYS A 327 -2.56 9.33 7.97
N ALA A 328 -3.85 9.42 8.26
CA ALA A 328 -4.74 8.26 8.42
C ALA A 328 -5.44 7.84 7.12
N GLY A 329 -5.12 8.45 5.97
CA GLY A 329 -5.79 8.13 4.69
C GLY A 329 -5.41 6.78 4.09
N SER A 330 -4.30 6.17 4.53
CA SER A 330 -3.84 4.88 4.03
C SER A 330 -3.65 3.85 5.15
N TYR A 331 -4.12 2.62 4.94
CA TYR A 331 -3.94 1.49 5.84
C TYR A 331 -4.37 1.76 7.30
N ALA A 332 -5.36 2.64 7.49
CA ALA A 332 -5.94 2.95 8.80
C ALA A 332 -7.06 1.95 9.14
N TYR A 333 -8.29 2.29 8.84
CA TYR A 333 -9.48 1.47 9.13
C TYR A 333 -9.34 0.04 8.60
N VAL A 334 -8.87 -0.13 7.36
CA VAL A 334 -8.78 -1.41 6.64
C VAL A 334 -7.90 -2.46 7.32
N LEU A 335 -6.92 -2.05 8.12
CA LEU A 335 -6.03 -2.96 8.86
C LEU A 335 -6.34 -3.06 10.35
N THR A 336 -7.39 -2.38 10.81
CA THR A 336 -7.72 -2.29 12.23
C THR A 336 -8.68 -3.42 12.65
N PRO A 337 -8.45 -4.09 13.80
CA PRO A 337 -9.34 -5.14 14.31
C PRO A 337 -10.58 -4.53 14.96
N VAL A 338 -11.53 -4.04 14.18
CA VAL A 338 -12.69 -3.25 14.59
C VAL A 338 -13.66 -3.95 15.57
N GLN A 339 -13.56 -5.27 15.72
CA GLN A 339 -14.47 -6.05 16.58
C GLN A 339 -13.96 -6.25 18.01
N PHE A 340 -12.81 -5.70 18.38
CA PHE A 340 -12.24 -5.92 19.69
C PHE A 340 -13.17 -5.37 20.81
N SER A 341 -13.44 -6.21 21.82
CA SER A 341 -14.33 -5.91 22.95
C SER A 341 -15.77 -5.50 22.55
N SER A 342 -16.21 -5.86 21.35
CA SER A 342 -17.52 -5.46 20.79
C SER A 342 -17.74 -3.94 20.79
N GLN A 343 -16.67 -3.15 20.78
CA GLN A 343 -16.77 -1.70 20.63
C GLN A 343 -17.24 -1.34 19.22
N PRO A 344 -18.01 -0.25 19.07
CA PRO A 344 -18.44 0.20 17.75
C PRO A 344 -17.24 0.55 16.87
N ALA A 345 -17.31 0.16 15.61
CA ALA A 345 -16.35 0.58 14.61
C ALA A 345 -16.46 2.09 14.34
N PRO A 346 -15.35 2.80 14.03
CA PRO A 346 -15.44 4.20 13.61
C PRO A 346 -16.16 4.34 12.27
N GLY A 347 -16.92 5.43 12.10
CA GLY A 347 -17.50 5.81 10.83
C GLY A 347 -16.44 6.34 9.86
N GLN A 348 -16.70 6.22 8.57
CA GLN A 348 -15.87 6.80 7.52
C GLN A 348 -16.63 7.93 6.81
N PHE A 349 -15.96 9.04 6.57
CA PHE A 349 -16.56 10.23 5.96
C PHE A 349 -15.58 10.83 4.95
N LEU A 350 -16.08 11.26 3.80
CA LEU A 350 -15.38 12.11 2.86
C LEU A 350 -15.87 13.55 3.03
N LEU A 351 -14.98 14.46 3.39
CA LEU A 351 -15.25 15.89 3.37
C LEU A 351 -14.96 16.43 1.96
N CYS A 352 -15.98 16.90 1.29
CA CYS A 352 -15.89 17.47 -0.04
C CYS A 352 -15.41 18.94 -0.01
N ALA A 353 -14.94 19.45 -1.15
CA ALA A 353 -14.44 20.83 -1.26
C ALA A 353 -15.51 21.90 -0.98
N ASP A 354 -16.79 21.58 -1.19
CA ASP A 354 -17.94 22.43 -0.87
C ASP A 354 -18.37 22.40 0.60
N GLY A 355 -17.67 21.64 1.44
CA GLY A 355 -17.95 21.45 2.87
C GLY A 355 -19.01 20.38 3.16
N SER A 356 -19.58 19.74 2.15
CA SER A 356 -20.50 18.60 2.37
C SER A 356 -19.72 17.35 2.82
N MET A 357 -20.42 16.46 3.53
CA MET A 357 -19.84 15.18 3.97
C MET A 357 -20.60 14.01 3.37
N ILE A 358 -19.86 13.04 2.85
CA ILE A 358 -20.38 11.78 2.36
C ILE A 358 -19.98 10.69 3.36
N ALA A 359 -20.95 10.00 3.92
CA ALA A 359 -20.79 8.83 4.80
C ALA A 359 -21.03 7.54 4.03
N GLU A 360 -20.43 6.44 4.51
CA GLU A 360 -20.77 5.07 4.08
C GLU A 360 -21.71 4.42 5.09
#